data_15868a6004d79fd56e5ad5eaf737ab5c
#
_entry.id   15868a6004d79fd56e5ad5eaf737ab5c
#
_cell.length_a   1.000
_cell.length_b   1.000
_cell.length_c   1.000
_cell.angle_alpha   90.00
_cell.angle_beta   90.00
_cell.angle_gamma   90.00
#
_symmetry.space_group_name_H-M   'P 1'
#
loop_
_entity.id
_entity.type
_entity.pdbx_description
1 polymer ?
#
loop_
_entity_poly.entity_id
_entity_poly.type
_entity_poly.pdbx_seq_one_letter_code
_entity_poly.pdbx_strand_id
1 'polypeptide(L)'
;MSYQTQLISSFVHRTLFKFVNGPKYGPSDFTPVPDLALKAEVSKDGRTYTITLRQGVRWENKPPVNGRELVAADVKYSLERAVKKSGYASLLGQVEGVETPDKYTVRVRLADAFAPFLHNLAEAWNGILPREVEDKLGDFKAAESLIGCGPFTLERYEPGVKAVFARNPDYFQKGLPYLDKVEWLFVKDRSTQLSLFRAGQVDIPFYDARIPRSDVGSFKKSNPTYPVAYWDWLAVRSLAMRTDKPPFNDVRVRRALSLAIDRKKWVKEYLEGQGFEDHGPVPAPMREWKLPTKDLGEGARWLEYNPALAKKLLAEAGFPNGFKAKCTHWPGYGPEYVEELELLTFYLKQIGVELQIVNEEYGNYIRGSFLGKYDETTWGPSSIFTEVDGYLYNFLKTGQPNNRSHVSDTKLDVMLDAQRRYIAKSSRKKVIDDIQRHEADQMYYVYTPYPKNLASWTPWVKNYQPKNSFDRGAQLEVVWIEK
;
A
#
# COMPACT_ATOMS: atom_id res chain seq x y z
N MET A 1 -5.72 4.86 -10.90
CA MET A 1 -5.69 3.42 -11.22
C MET A 1 -6.13 2.69 -9.97
N SER A 2 -7.05 1.73 -10.05
CA SER A 2 -7.48 0.98 -8.86
C SER A 2 -6.40 -0.01 -8.44
N TYR A 3 -6.47 -0.46 -7.20
CA TYR A 3 -5.60 -1.51 -6.65
C TYR A 3 -5.61 -2.79 -7.52
N GLN A 4 -6.81 -3.24 -7.93
CA GLN A 4 -6.94 -4.44 -8.76
C GLN A 4 -6.31 -4.26 -10.16
N THR A 5 -6.49 -3.08 -10.76
CA THR A 5 -5.83 -2.77 -12.04
C THR A 5 -4.31 -2.84 -11.93
N GLN A 6 -3.75 -2.39 -10.81
CA GLN A 6 -2.31 -2.42 -10.56
C GLN A 6 -1.77 -3.86 -10.46
N LEU A 7 -2.47 -4.72 -9.72
CA LEU A 7 -2.09 -6.13 -9.60
C LEU A 7 -2.05 -6.82 -10.97
N ILE A 8 -3.07 -6.59 -11.78
CA ILE A 8 -3.19 -7.20 -13.11
C ILE A 8 -2.15 -6.63 -14.07
N SER A 9 -1.92 -5.31 -14.06
CA SER A 9 -0.95 -4.68 -14.96
C SER A 9 0.48 -5.11 -14.68
N SER A 10 0.81 -5.48 -13.44
CA SER A 10 2.16 -5.92 -13.06
C SER A 10 2.57 -7.26 -13.68
N PHE A 11 1.65 -8.09 -14.19
CA PHE A 11 2.00 -9.26 -14.99
C PHE A 11 2.63 -8.89 -16.31
N VAL A 12 2.23 -7.77 -16.88
CA VAL A 12 2.56 -7.36 -18.24
C VAL A 12 3.60 -6.24 -18.26
N HIS A 13 3.51 -5.28 -17.34
CA HIS A 13 4.44 -4.16 -17.27
C HIS A 13 5.58 -4.43 -16.29
N ARG A 14 6.76 -3.86 -16.59
CA ARG A 14 7.94 -3.91 -15.73
C ARG A 14 8.36 -2.51 -15.30
N THR A 15 9.10 -2.45 -14.21
CA THR A 15 9.66 -1.23 -13.62
C THR A 15 11.16 -1.17 -13.84
N LEU A 16 11.80 -0.04 -13.56
CA LEU A 16 13.25 0.08 -13.67
C LEU A 16 13.99 -0.80 -12.67
N PHE A 17 13.47 -0.88 -11.46
CA PHE A 17 13.91 -1.78 -10.40
C PHE A 17 12.73 -2.62 -9.95
N LYS A 18 12.97 -3.75 -9.29
CA LYS A 18 11.95 -4.56 -8.63
C LYS A 18 12.39 -4.89 -7.20
N PHE A 19 11.46 -5.31 -6.36
CA PHE A 19 11.84 -5.81 -5.03
C PHE A 19 12.25 -7.29 -5.11
N VAL A 20 13.17 -7.66 -4.22
CA VAL A 20 13.56 -9.08 -4.05
C VAL A 20 12.32 -9.95 -3.82
N ASN A 21 12.29 -11.15 -4.40
CA ASN A 21 11.18 -12.10 -4.32
C ASN A 21 11.68 -13.53 -4.02
N GLY A 22 10.76 -14.38 -3.60
CA GLY A 22 11.00 -15.77 -3.27
C GLY A 22 11.14 -16.05 -1.77
N PRO A 23 11.07 -17.34 -1.34
CA PRO A 23 10.93 -17.74 0.07
C PRO A 23 12.06 -17.34 1.00
N LYS A 24 13.25 -17.05 0.46
CA LYS A 24 14.40 -16.60 1.25
C LYS A 24 14.28 -15.16 1.77
N TYR A 25 13.31 -14.39 1.24
CA TYR A 25 13.08 -13.01 1.64
C TYR A 25 11.77 -12.88 2.41
N GLY A 26 11.73 -12.04 3.41
CA GLY A 26 10.51 -11.76 4.17
C GLY A 26 9.43 -11.05 3.34
N PRO A 27 8.15 -11.13 3.74
CA PRO A 27 7.05 -10.45 3.05
C PRO A 27 7.21 -8.93 2.94
N SER A 28 7.94 -8.33 3.87
CA SER A 28 8.21 -6.89 3.97
C SER A 28 9.68 -6.54 3.66
N ASP A 29 10.43 -7.42 3.02
CA ASP A 29 11.76 -7.11 2.50
C ASP A 29 11.61 -6.40 1.14
N PHE A 30 11.76 -5.08 1.16
CA PHE A 30 11.61 -4.22 -0.01
C PHE A 30 12.96 -3.72 -0.53
N THR A 31 13.99 -4.57 -0.50
CA THR A 31 15.28 -4.24 -1.10
C THR A 31 15.12 -4.13 -2.62
N PRO A 32 15.35 -2.93 -3.20
CA PRO A 32 15.29 -2.76 -4.66
C PRO A 32 16.47 -3.46 -5.32
N VAL A 33 16.20 -4.16 -6.40
CA VAL A 33 17.21 -4.81 -7.26
C VAL A 33 16.96 -4.42 -8.72
N PRO A 34 18.00 -4.45 -9.58
CA PRO A 34 17.87 -4.16 -11.00
C PRO A 34 16.80 -5.01 -11.69
N ASP A 35 16.02 -4.38 -12.59
CA ASP A 35 15.07 -5.07 -13.47
C ASP A 35 15.25 -4.60 -14.93
N LEU A 36 14.51 -3.59 -15.43
CA LEU A 36 14.79 -2.97 -16.73
C LEU A 36 16.08 -2.13 -16.69
N ALA A 37 16.42 -1.55 -15.55
CA ALA A 37 17.72 -0.93 -15.31
C ALA A 37 18.78 -2.00 -14.96
N LEU A 38 20.02 -1.77 -15.38
CA LEU A 38 21.19 -2.52 -14.92
C LEU A 38 21.78 -1.89 -13.66
N LYS A 39 21.83 -0.56 -13.63
CA LYS A 39 22.37 0.22 -12.51
C LYS A 39 21.79 1.64 -12.51
N ALA A 40 21.92 2.31 -11.38
CA ALA A 40 21.74 3.75 -11.24
C ALA A 40 22.94 4.36 -10.50
N GLU A 41 23.39 5.51 -10.99
CA GLU A 41 24.41 6.34 -10.35
C GLU A 41 23.76 7.63 -9.88
N VAL A 42 24.09 8.04 -8.65
CA VAL A 42 23.50 9.23 -8.04
C VAL A 42 24.58 10.28 -7.86
N SER A 43 24.32 11.52 -8.25
CA SER A 43 25.22 12.63 -8.03
C SER A 43 25.43 12.91 -6.54
N LYS A 44 26.56 13.55 -6.19
CA LYS A 44 26.90 13.85 -4.78
C LYS A 44 25.85 14.68 -4.04
N ASP A 45 25.15 15.56 -4.76
CA ASP A 45 24.06 16.39 -4.22
C ASP A 45 22.70 15.63 -4.14
N GLY A 46 22.65 14.38 -4.61
CA GLY A 46 21.44 13.57 -4.59
C GLY A 46 20.33 14.00 -5.55
N ARG A 47 20.63 14.89 -6.50
CA ARG A 47 19.63 15.51 -7.39
C ARG A 47 19.62 14.95 -8.81
N THR A 48 20.67 14.27 -9.24
CA THR A 48 20.77 13.69 -10.58
C THR A 48 20.96 12.18 -10.49
N TYR A 49 20.10 11.44 -11.17
CA TYR A 49 20.16 9.99 -11.28
C TYR A 49 20.44 9.60 -12.73
N THR A 50 21.58 8.91 -12.96
CA THR A 50 21.92 8.36 -14.26
C THR A 50 21.65 6.87 -14.25
N ILE A 51 20.67 6.43 -15.04
CA ILE A 51 20.18 5.05 -15.05
C ILE A 51 20.57 4.41 -16.37
N THR A 52 21.31 3.31 -16.31
CA THR A 52 21.68 2.51 -17.48
C THR A 52 20.67 1.39 -17.67
N LEU A 53 20.07 1.31 -18.84
CA LEU A 53 19.06 0.31 -19.18
C LEU A 53 19.69 -1.01 -19.69
N ARG A 54 18.95 -2.09 -19.52
CA ARG A 54 19.21 -3.37 -20.14
C ARG A 54 18.96 -3.26 -21.66
N GLN A 55 19.87 -3.81 -22.46
CA GLN A 55 19.74 -3.85 -23.91
C GLN A 55 18.97 -5.10 -24.36
N GLY A 56 18.32 -5.03 -25.53
CA GLY A 56 17.62 -6.16 -26.14
C GLY A 56 16.27 -6.50 -25.48
N VAL A 57 15.77 -5.69 -24.55
CA VAL A 57 14.41 -5.86 -24.00
C VAL A 57 13.40 -5.51 -25.07
N ARG A 58 12.47 -6.41 -25.36
CA ARG A 58 11.44 -6.21 -26.38
C ARG A 58 10.07 -6.03 -25.73
N TRP A 59 9.29 -5.16 -26.33
CA TRP A 59 7.85 -5.11 -26.11
C TRP A 59 7.17 -6.34 -26.71
N GLU A 60 6.00 -6.68 -26.23
CA GLU A 60 5.13 -7.72 -26.81
C GLU A 60 4.95 -7.49 -28.31
N ASN A 61 5.04 -8.56 -29.12
CA ASN A 61 4.83 -8.49 -30.57
C ASN A 61 3.35 -8.39 -30.92
N LYS A 62 2.76 -7.24 -30.55
CA LYS A 62 1.34 -6.90 -30.74
C LYS A 62 1.20 -5.43 -31.16
N PRO A 63 0.29 -5.09 -32.09
CA PRO A 63 0.02 -3.70 -32.43
C PRO A 63 -0.46 -2.89 -31.22
N PRO A 64 -0.05 -1.61 -31.07
CA PRO A 64 0.74 -0.80 -32.01
C PRO A 64 2.27 -0.93 -31.89
N VAL A 65 2.78 -1.68 -30.94
CA VAL A 65 4.23 -1.70 -30.56
C VAL A 65 5.05 -2.67 -31.43
N ASN A 66 4.43 -3.77 -31.86
CA ASN A 66 4.97 -4.73 -32.84
C ASN A 66 6.37 -5.28 -32.50
N GLY A 67 6.64 -5.61 -31.22
CA GLY A 67 7.89 -6.26 -30.80
C GLY A 67 9.14 -5.40 -30.89
N ARG A 68 9.01 -4.06 -31.03
CA ARG A 68 10.19 -3.19 -31.03
C ARG A 68 10.94 -3.24 -29.69
N GLU A 69 12.20 -2.86 -29.71
CA GLU A 69 13.00 -2.76 -28.53
C GLU A 69 12.56 -1.62 -27.59
N LEU A 70 12.59 -1.87 -26.29
CA LEU A 70 12.43 -0.86 -25.25
C LEU A 70 13.71 -0.02 -25.15
N VAL A 71 13.57 1.30 -25.16
CA VAL A 71 14.68 2.25 -25.16
C VAL A 71 14.48 3.37 -24.13
N ALA A 72 15.48 4.20 -23.92
CA ALA A 72 15.44 5.31 -22.96
C ALA A 72 14.27 6.28 -23.17
N ALA A 73 13.84 6.46 -24.42
CA ALA A 73 12.68 7.30 -24.73
C ALA A 73 11.37 6.77 -24.12
N ASP A 74 11.20 5.46 -23.98
CA ASP A 74 10.03 4.86 -23.32
C ASP A 74 10.01 5.15 -21.83
N VAL A 75 11.18 5.10 -21.20
CA VAL A 75 11.34 5.45 -19.78
C VAL A 75 11.06 6.93 -19.55
N LYS A 76 11.61 7.80 -20.40
CA LYS A 76 11.33 9.24 -20.35
C LYS A 76 9.83 9.51 -20.43
N TYR A 77 9.16 8.97 -21.45
CA TYR A 77 7.71 9.10 -21.61
C TYR A 77 6.96 8.65 -20.35
N SER A 78 7.32 7.48 -19.81
CA SER A 78 6.62 6.90 -18.66
C SER A 78 6.77 7.73 -17.40
N LEU A 79 7.96 8.22 -17.10
CA LEU A 79 8.23 9.07 -15.94
C LEU A 79 7.56 10.44 -16.06
N GLU A 80 7.66 11.09 -17.23
CA GLU A 80 6.98 12.37 -17.47
C GLU A 80 5.45 12.24 -17.40
N ARG A 81 4.92 11.13 -17.90
CA ARG A 81 3.49 10.81 -17.79
C ARG A 81 3.07 10.58 -16.34
N ALA A 82 3.87 9.83 -15.56
CA ALA A 82 3.58 9.57 -14.16
C ALA A 82 3.55 10.86 -13.34
N VAL A 83 4.49 11.77 -13.55
CA VAL A 83 4.51 13.09 -12.91
C VAL A 83 3.26 13.92 -13.24
N LYS A 84 2.80 13.86 -14.48
CA LYS A 84 1.67 14.70 -14.95
C LYS A 84 0.28 14.11 -14.64
N LYS A 85 0.14 12.79 -14.64
CA LYS A 85 -1.18 12.10 -14.64
C LYS A 85 -1.41 11.17 -13.47
N SER A 86 -0.39 10.84 -12.66
CA SER A 86 -0.55 9.92 -11.52
C SER A 86 -1.06 10.65 -10.28
N GLY A 87 -2.02 10.04 -9.57
CA GLY A 87 -2.42 10.49 -8.24
C GLY A 87 -1.32 10.30 -7.17
N TYR A 88 -0.23 9.62 -7.53
CA TYR A 88 0.94 9.38 -6.68
C TYR A 88 2.22 10.02 -7.26
N ALA A 89 2.10 11.11 -8.01
CA ALA A 89 3.24 11.85 -8.57
C ALA A 89 4.25 12.24 -7.48
N SER A 90 3.79 12.51 -6.25
CA SER A 90 4.64 12.80 -5.08
C SER A 90 5.66 11.71 -4.75
N LEU A 91 5.43 10.46 -5.17
CA LEU A 91 6.37 9.34 -5.01
C LEU A 91 7.60 9.44 -5.93
N LEU A 92 7.56 10.30 -6.95
CA LEU A 92 8.70 10.55 -7.84
C LEU A 92 9.50 11.80 -7.42
N GLY A 93 9.10 12.45 -6.32
CA GLY A 93 9.70 13.73 -5.92
C GLY A 93 9.33 14.84 -6.90
N GLN A 94 10.16 15.87 -6.94
CA GLN A 94 10.00 16.99 -7.88
C GLN A 94 10.91 16.77 -9.08
N VAL A 95 10.47 16.01 -10.06
CA VAL A 95 11.21 15.78 -11.31
C VAL A 95 11.17 17.05 -12.15
N GLU A 96 12.33 17.68 -12.37
CA GLU A 96 12.51 18.85 -13.24
C GLU A 96 12.68 18.46 -14.70
N GLY A 97 13.32 17.32 -14.97
CA GLY A 97 13.55 16.89 -16.33
C GLY A 97 14.02 15.44 -16.43
N VAL A 98 13.72 14.84 -17.57
CA VAL A 98 14.19 13.51 -17.95
C VAL A 98 14.86 13.62 -19.31
N GLU A 99 16.15 13.32 -19.36
CA GLU A 99 16.98 13.35 -20.56
C GLU A 99 17.34 11.92 -20.99
N THR A 100 17.54 11.73 -22.28
CA THR A 100 17.98 10.47 -22.87
C THR A 100 19.23 10.71 -23.70
N PRO A 101 20.43 10.81 -23.07
CA PRO A 101 21.69 11.12 -23.76
C PRO A 101 22.03 10.15 -24.89
N ASP A 102 21.61 8.89 -24.72
CA ASP A 102 21.71 7.85 -25.72
C ASP A 102 20.54 6.85 -25.62
N LYS A 103 20.54 5.83 -26.44
CA LYS A 103 19.48 4.81 -26.56
C LYS A 103 19.19 4.07 -25.26
N TYR A 104 20.15 3.94 -24.33
CA TYR A 104 20.08 3.10 -23.15
C TYR A 104 20.41 3.84 -21.85
N THR A 105 20.57 5.15 -21.91
CA THR A 105 20.85 5.98 -20.73
C THR A 105 19.70 6.96 -20.48
N VAL A 106 19.17 6.94 -19.27
CA VAL A 106 18.18 7.91 -18.79
C VAL A 106 18.81 8.73 -17.68
N ARG A 107 18.74 10.04 -17.80
CA ARG A 107 19.16 10.97 -16.74
C ARG A 107 17.95 11.71 -16.20
N VAL A 108 17.67 11.51 -14.92
CA VAL A 108 16.56 12.19 -14.22
C VAL A 108 17.15 13.26 -13.31
N ARG A 109 16.66 14.49 -13.46
CA ARG A 109 17.03 15.61 -12.59
C ARG A 109 15.86 15.97 -11.71
N LEU A 110 16.13 16.11 -10.40
CA LEU A 110 15.19 16.50 -9.37
C LEU A 110 15.48 17.92 -8.88
N ALA A 111 14.46 18.66 -8.50
CA ALA A 111 14.60 20.00 -7.91
C ALA A 111 15.37 19.97 -6.58
N ASP A 112 15.11 18.97 -5.76
CA ASP A 112 15.79 18.70 -4.49
C ASP A 112 16.24 17.25 -4.43
N ALA A 113 17.19 16.94 -3.54
CA ALA A 113 17.53 15.56 -3.18
C ALA A 113 16.28 14.83 -2.68
N PHE A 114 16.07 13.60 -3.15
CA PHE A 114 14.90 12.81 -2.79
C PHE A 114 15.29 11.36 -2.47
N ALA A 115 15.49 11.09 -1.19
CA ALA A 115 15.97 9.79 -0.70
C ALA A 115 15.11 8.59 -1.14
N PRO A 116 13.76 8.68 -1.23
CA PRO A 116 12.91 7.57 -1.68
C PRO A 116 12.99 7.25 -3.17
N PHE A 117 13.65 8.04 -4.00
CA PHE A 117 13.51 7.99 -5.46
C PHE A 117 13.78 6.61 -6.07
N LEU A 118 14.95 6.02 -5.79
CA LEU A 118 15.29 4.69 -6.34
C LEU A 118 14.38 3.58 -5.83
N HIS A 119 13.98 3.65 -4.56
CA HIS A 119 13.03 2.72 -3.98
C HIS A 119 11.68 2.79 -4.70
N ASN A 120 11.20 4.00 -4.93
CA ASN A 120 9.91 4.23 -5.58
C ASN A 120 9.91 3.83 -7.07
N LEU A 121 11.08 3.82 -7.74
CA LEU A 121 11.18 3.27 -9.09
C LEU A 121 11.01 1.74 -9.16
N ALA A 122 11.00 1.04 -8.03
CA ALA A 122 10.65 -0.38 -7.93
C ALA A 122 9.17 -0.64 -7.65
N GLU A 123 8.41 0.42 -7.33
CA GLU A 123 6.98 0.30 -7.09
C GLU A 123 6.22 0.05 -8.41
N ALA A 124 5.33 -0.92 -8.39
CA ALA A 124 4.52 -1.28 -9.56
C ALA A 124 3.68 -0.12 -10.14
N TRP A 125 3.49 0.97 -9.37
CA TRP A 125 2.87 2.21 -9.84
C TRP A 125 3.68 2.92 -10.93
N ASN A 126 4.98 2.65 -11.01
CA ASN A 126 5.93 3.28 -11.92
C ASN A 126 6.33 2.33 -13.07
N GLY A 127 5.40 1.48 -13.52
CA GLY A 127 5.58 0.63 -14.69
C GLY A 127 5.93 1.44 -15.95
N ILE A 128 6.88 0.91 -16.74
CA ILE A 128 7.25 1.51 -18.01
C ILE A 128 6.20 1.13 -19.06
N LEU A 129 5.74 2.12 -19.82
CA LEU A 129 4.61 2.04 -20.73
C LEU A 129 5.03 2.44 -22.15
N PRO A 130 4.51 1.79 -23.19
CA PRO A 130 4.77 2.18 -24.57
C PRO A 130 3.85 3.34 -24.98
N ARG A 131 4.46 4.42 -25.47
CA ARG A 131 3.73 5.64 -25.86
C ARG A 131 2.69 5.40 -26.93
N GLU A 132 3.00 4.54 -27.89
CA GLU A 132 2.13 4.21 -29.03
C GLU A 132 0.75 3.69 -28.61
N VAL A 133 0.66 3.07 -27.43
CA VAL A 133 -0.61 2.62 -26.86
C VAL A 133 -1.48 3.80 -26.47
N GLU A 134 -0.93 4.81 -25.79
CA GLU A 134 -1.68 6.03 -25.45
C GLU A 134 -2.05 6.82 -26.70
N ASP A 135 -1.12 6.94 -27.64
CA ASP A 135 -1.37 7.65 -28.92
C ASP A 135 -2.50 7.01 -29.75
N LYS A 136 -2.64 5.67 -29.68
CA LYS A 136 -3.69 4.92 -30.41
C LYS A 136 -5.00 4.79 -29.65
N LEU A 137 -4.97 4.52 -28.33
CA LEU A 137 -6.14 4.18 -27.52
C LEU A 137 -6.59 5.32 -26.59
N GLY A 138 -5.82 6.40 -26.50
CA GLY A 138 -6.09 7.57 -25.65
C GLY A 138 -5.68 7.41 -24.17
N ASP A 139 -5.68 6.19 -23.64
CA ASP A 139 -5.24 5.91 -22.28
C ASP A 139 -4.86 4.42 -22.07
N PHE A 140 -4.58 4.05 -20.81
CA PHE A 140 -4.23 2.68 -20.39
C PHE A 140 -5.33 2.02 -19.53
N LYS A 141 -6.61 2.29 -19.80
CA LYS A 141 -7.72 1.74 -19.00
C LYS A 141 -8.33 0.48 -19.61
N ALA A 142 -8.29 0.36 -20.91
CA ALA A 142 -8.84 -0.80 -21.63
C ALA A 142 -7.90 -2.02 -21.52
N ALA A 143 -8.46 -3.23 -21.57
CA ALA A 143 -7.67 -4.47 -21.54
C ALA A 143 -6.69 -4.56 -22.71
N GLU A 144 -7.07 -4.03 -23.87
CA GLU A 144 -6.25 -3.97 -25.08
C GLU A 144 -5.00 -3.10 -24.91
N SER A 145 -5.00 -2.21 -23.91
CA SER A 145 -3.85 -1.37 -23.58
C SER A 145 -2.79 -2.11 -22.73
N LEU A 146 -3.08 -3.31 -22.23
CA LEU A 146 -2.14 -4.15 -21.51
C LEU A 146 -1.13 -4.79 -22.47
N ILE A 147 -0.18 -3.99 -22.92
CA ILE A 147 0.94 -4.37 -23.79
C ILE A 147 2.22 -3.99 -23.05
N GLY A 148 3.11 -4.95 -22.82
CA GLY A 148 4.30 -4.72 -22.02
C GLY A 148 5.50 -5.56 -22.42
N CYS A 149 6.49 -5.62 -21.52
CA CYS A 149 7.71 -6.44 -21.65
C CYS A 149 7.87 -7.36 -20.42
N GLY A 150 6.79 -7.61 -19.69
CA GLY A 150 6.78 -8.42 -18.48
C GLY A 150 6.87 -9.92 -18.74
N PRO A 151 6.86 -10.72 -17.63
CA PRO A 151 6.97 -12.18 -17.72
C PRO A 151 5.76 -12.83 -18.39
N PHE A 152 4.62 -12.14 -18.41
CA PHE A 152 3.39 -12.65 -19.02
C PHE A 152 2.78 -11.61 -19.97
N THR A 153 1.98 -12.10 -20.94
CA THR A 153 1.18 -11.29 -21.86
C THR A 153 -0.30 -11.61 -21.68
N LEU A 154 -1.18 -10.63 -21.88
CA LEU A 154 -2.62 -10.85 -21.80
C LEU A 154 -3.10 -11.63 -23.04
N GLU A 155 -3.47 -12.89 -22.86
CA GLU A 155 -4.02 -13.76 -23.90
C GLU A 155 -5.52 -13.51 -24.09
N ARG A 156 -6.29 -13.44 -22.97
CA ARG A 156 -7.74 -13.28 -23.01
C ARG A 156 -8.27 -12.54 -21.78
N TYR A 157 -9.24 -11.68 -22.00
CA TYR A 157 -9.96 -11.01 -20.92
C TYR A 157 -11.46 -11.18 -21.08
N GLU A 158 -12.10 -11.75 -20.08
CA GLU A 158 -13.55 -11.90 -19.97
C GLU A 158 -14.03 -11.04 -18.79
N PRO A 159 -14.65 -9.88 -19.06
CA PRO A 159 -15.03 -8.93 -18.01
C PRO A 159 -15.88 -9.57 -16.90
N GLY A 160 -15.43 -9.45 -15.65
CA GLY A 160 -16.10 -9.99 -14.48
C GLY A 160 -16.01 -11.51 -14.32
N VAL A 161 -15.36 -12.24 -15.22
CA VAL A 161 -15.16 -13.67 -15.18
C VAL A 161 -13.70 -14.02 -14.95
N LYS A 162 -12.81 -13.72 -15.91
CA LYS A 162 -11.39 -14.00 -15.77
C LYS A 162 -10.49 -13.19 -16.71
N ALA A 163 -9.20 -13.12 -16.34
CA ALA A 163 -8.11 -12.73 -17.22
C ALA A 163 -7.12 -13.89 -17.33
N VAL A 164 -6.67 -14.19 -18.55
CA VAL A 164 -5.72 -15.25 -18.85
C VAL A 164 -4.44 -14.63 -19.36
N PHE A 165 -3.34 -14.97 -18.69
CA PHE A 165 -2.01 -14.50 -19.04
C PHE A 165 -1.15 -15.69 -19.48
N ALA A 166 -0.58 -15.61 -20.67
CA ALA A 166 0.38 -16.60 -21.19
C ALA A 166 1.81 -16.17 -20.88
N ARG A 167 2.73 -17.13 -20.76
CA ARG A 167 4.17 -16.89 -20.69
C ARG A 167 4.60 -16.00 -21.87
N ASN A 168 5.35 -14.96 -21.56
CA ASN A 168 5.98 -14.14 -22.60
C ASN A 168 7.22 -14.87 -23.17
N PRO A 169 7.21 -15.30 -24.43
CA PRO A 169 8.35 -16.02 -25.02
C PRO A 169 9.60 -15.13 -25.19
N ASP A 170 9.39 -13.82 -25.31
CA ASP A 170 10.44 -12.82 -25.47
C ASP A 170 10.88 -12.16 -24.16
N TYR A 171 10.52 -12.77 -23.00
CA TYR A 171 10.90 -12.21 -21.72
C TYR A 171 12.41 -12.16 -21.54
N PHE A 172 12.92 -10.99 -21.19
CA PHE A 172 14.36 -10.72 -21.15
C PHE A 172 15.14 -11.50 -20.09
N GLN A 173 14.47 -12.03 -19.07
CA GLN A 173 15.09 -12.90 -18.05
C GLN A 173 15.00 -14.37 -18.52
N LYS A 174 16.11 -14.89 -19.05
CA LYS A 174 16.18 -16.25 -19.61
C LYS A 174 15.76 -17.30 -18.57
N GLY A 175 14.91 -18.24 -19.01
CA GLY A 175 14.39 -19.33 -18.18
C GLY A 175 13.21 -18.95 -17.29
N LEU A 176 12.76 -17.70 -17.31
CA LEU A 176 11.59 -17.21 -16.60
C LEU A 176 10.50 -16.73 -17.57
N PRO A 177 9.24 -16.68 -17.14
CA PRO A 177 8.69 -17.27 -15.92
C PRO A 177 8.65 -18.81 -16.02
N TYR A 178 8.55 -19.51 -14.88
CA TYR A 178 8.41 -20.99 -14.89
C TYR A 178 7.00 -21.43 -15.30
N LEU A 179 5.98 -20.67 -14.94
CA LEU A 179 4.60 -20.95 -15.31
C LEU A 179 4.35 -20.69 -16.78
N ASP A 180 3.63 -21.60 -17.46
CA ASP A 180 3.19 -21.37 -18.84
C ASP A 180 2.01 -20.42 -18.93
N LYS A 181 1.16 -20.40 -17.89
CA LYS A 181 -0.09 -19.64 -17.87
C LYS A 181 -0.50 -19.28 -16.45
N VAL A 182 -1.13 -18.11 -16.31
CA VAL A 182 -1.80 -17.65 -15.09
C VAL A 182 -3.24 -17.30 -15.44
N GLU A 183 -4.20 -17.95 -14.78
CA GLU A 183 -5.62 -17.59 -14.87
C GLU A 183 -6.03 -16.82 -13.63
N TRP A 184 -6.44 -15.57 -13.80
CA TRP A 184 -6.95 -14.71 -12.74
C TRP A 184 -8.48 -14.72 -12.76
N LEU A 185 -9.11 -15.35 -11.76
CA LEU A 185 -10.56 -15.46 -11.65
C LEU A 185 -11.16 -14.28 -10.88
N PHE A 186 -12.25 -13.71 -11.36
CA PHE A 186 -13.01 -12.64 -10.71
C PHE A 186 -14.23 -13.21 -9.97
N VAL A 187 -14.03 -13.78 -8.82
CA VAL A 187 -15.12 -14.36 -7.99
C VAL A 187 -15.52 -13.35 -6.93
N LYS A 188 -16.75 -12.85 -6.96
CA LYS A 188 -17.23 -11.80 -6.03
C LYS A 188 -17.59 -12.35 -4.65
N ASP A 189 -18.21 -13.52 -4.61
CA ASP A 189 -18.70 -14.14 -3.37
C ASP A 189 -17.56 -14.82 -2.63
N ARG A 190 -17.35 -14.48 -1.36
CA ARG A 190 -16.24 -14.99 -0.53
C ARG A 190 -16.38 -16.47 -0.18
N SER A 191 -17.60 -16.95 0.03
CA SER A 191 -17.84 -18.36 0.34
C SER A 191 -17.52 -19.23 -0.88
N THR A 192 -17.87 -18.76 -2.07
CA THR A 192 -17.49 -19.39 -3.34
C THR A 192 -15.96 -19.38 -3.52
N GLN A 193 -15.28 -18.25 -3.25
CA GLN A 193 -13.81 -18.18 -3.31
C GLN A 193 -13.17 -19.24 -2.41
N LEU A 194 -13.62 -19.34 -1.15
CA LEU A 194 -13.09 -20.31 -0.19
C LEU A 194 -13.39 -21.76 -0.60
N SER A 195 -14.57 -22.01 -1.17
CA SER A 195 -14.96 -23.33 -1.66
C SER A 195 -14.10 -23.80 -2.84
N LEU A 196 -13.86 -22.91 -3.81
CA LEU A 196 -12.95 -23.15 -4.95
C LEU A 196 -11.53 -23.45 -4.47
N PHE A 197 -11.05 -22.71 -3.48
CA PHE A 197 -9.72 -22.92 -2.91
C PHE A 197 -9.62 -24.25 -2.15
N ARG A 198 -10.61 -24.58 -1.30
CA ARG A 198 -10.69 -25.89 -0.60
C ARG A 198 -10.69 -27.06 -1.57
N ALA A 199 -11.35 -26.91 -2.71
CA ALA A 199 -11.42 -27.92 -3.76
C ALA A 199 -10.15 -28.00 -4.64
N GLY A 200 -9.16 -27.12 -4.42
CA GLY A 200 -7.93 -27.06 -5.22
C GLY A 200 -8.14 -26.54 -6.65
N GLN A 201 -9.26 -25.84 -6.91
CA GLN A 201 -9.57 -25.20 -8.20
C GLN A 201 -8.95 -23.81 -8.32
N VAL A 202 -8.48 -23.24 -7.21
CA VAL A 202 -7.69 -22.03 -7.13
C VAL A 202 -6.40 -22.36 -6.37
N ASP A 203 -5.25 -22.09 -6.96
CA ASP A 203 -3.96 -22.42 -6.37
C ASP A 203 -3.52 -21.40 -5.32
N ILE A 204 -3.76 -20.10 -5.56
CA ILE A 204 -3.39 -19.00 -4.67
C ILE A 204 -4.59 -18.06 -4.54
N PRO A 205 -5.27 -18.03 -3.39
CA PRO A 205 -6.31 -17.04 -3.14
C PRO A 205 -5.66 -15.70 -2.87
N PHE A 206 -5.86 -14.73 -3.77
CA PHE A 206 -5.33 -13.40 -3.60
C PHE A 206 -6.25 -12.55 -2.71
N TYR A 207 -5.66 -11.69 -1.95
CA TYR A 207 -6.10 -10.52 -1.20
C TYR A 207 -7.50 -10.57 -0.57
N ASP A 208 -8.56 -10.66 -1.38
CA ASP A 208 -9.95 -10.68 -0.90
C ASP A 208 -10.46 -12.10 -0.66
N ALA A 209 -9.75 -13.11 -1.16
CA ALA A 209 -10.08 -14.53 -1.07
C ALA A 209 -9.35 -15.25 0.08
N ARG A 210 -8.72 -14.50 1.00
CA ARG A 210 -8.06 -15.09 2.17
C ARG A 210 -9.05 -15.84 3.06
N ILE A 211 -8.54 -16.84 3.74
CA ILE A 211 -9.33 -17.60 4.72
C ILE A 211 -9.72 -16.64 5.85
N PRO A 212 -11.01 -16.48 6.18
CA PRO A 212 -11.44 -15.75 7.38
C PRO A 212 -10.78 -16.33 8.63
N ARG A 213 -10.45 -15.51 9.62
CA ARG A 213 -9.86 -15.99 10.88
C ARG A 213 -10.71 -17.07 11.55
N SER A 214 -12.01 -16.83 11.62
CA SER A 214 -12.98 -17.81 12.14
C SER A 214 -12.91 -19.17 11.48
N ASP A 215 -12.50 -19.25 10.22
CA ASP A 215 -12.49 -20.47 9.41
C ASP A 215 -11.16 -21.21 9.40
N VAL A 216 -10.08 -20.61 9.95
CA VAL A 216 -8.73 -21.21 9.92
C VAL A 216 -8.72 -22.63 10.54
N GLY A 217 -9.40 -22.78 11.68
CA GLY A 217 -9.47 -24.09 12.37
C GLY A 217 -10.16 -25.16 11.53
N SER A 218 -11.30 -24.84 10.90
CA SER A 218 -12.04 -25.75 10.03
C SER A 218 -11.27 -26.01 8.73
N PHE A 219 -10.62 -24.98 8.17
CA PHE A 219 -9.81 -25.10 6.98
C PHE A 219 -8.61 -26.04 7.18
N LYS A 220 -7.86 -25.90 8.27
CA LYS A 220 -6.74 -26.79 8.58
C LYS A 220 -7.17 -28.25 8.75
N LYS A 221 -8.38 -28.50 9.26
CA LYS A 221 -8.93 -29.86 9.37
C LYS A 221 -9.28 -30.45 8.00
N SER A 222 -9.89 -29.66 7.12
CA SER A 222 -10.29 -30.12 5.79
C SER A 222 -9.14 -30.20 4.78
N ASN A 223 -8.13 -29.34 4.93
CA ASN A 223 -6.99 -29.19 4.03
C ASN A 223 -5.66 -29.22 4.81
N PRO A 224 -5.31 -30.34 5.46
CA PRO A 224 -4.17 -30.39 6.40
C PRO A 224 -2.80 -30.20 5.74
N THR A 225 -2.69 -30.43 4.43
CA THR A 225 -1.44 -30.26 3.66
C THR A 225 -1.24 -28.85 3.11
N TYR A 226 -2.28 -27.99 3.17
CA TYR A 226 -2.18 -26.64 2.66
C TYR A 226 -1.37 -25.76 3.63
N PRO A 227 -0.33 -25.07 3.17
CA PRO A 227 0.39 -24.11 3.99
C PRO A 227 -0.55 -23.00 4.50
N VAL A 228 -0.42 -22.63 5.76
CA VAL A 228 -1.12 -21.50 6.37
C VAL A 228 -0.09 -20.65 7.08
N ALA A 229 0.12 -19.44 6.57
CA ALA A 229 1.13 -18.53 7.07
C ALA A 229 0.51 -17.19 7.49
N TYR A 230 0.80 -16.75 8.72
CA TYR A 230 0.57 -15.37 9.15
C TYR A 230 1.75 -14.51 8.72
N TRP A 231 1.48 -13.35 8.17
CA TRP A 231 2.51 -12.44 7.73
C TRP A 231 2.14 -10.99 8.02
N ASP A 232 3.17 -10.18 8.19
CA ASP A 232 3.03 -8.79 8.58
C ASP A 232 2.41 -7.96 7.45
N TRP A 233 1.33 -7.22 7.75
CA TRP A 233 0.58 -6.43 6.79
C TRP A 233 0.91 -4.94 6.93
N LEU A 234 0.90 -4.20 5.83
CA LEU A 234 1.27 -2.79 5.80
C LEU A 234 0.09 -1.81 5.84
N ALA A 235 -1.15 -2.27 5.69
CA ALA A 235 -2.30 -1.38 5.75
C ALA A 235 -2.63 -1.02 7.21
N VAL A 236 -2.26 0.17 7.63
CA VAL A 236 -2.62 0.74 8.92
C VAL A 236 -4.12 1.01 8.96
N ARG A 237 -4.74 0.81 10.11
CA ARG A 237 -6.14 1.16 10.36
C ARG A 237 -6.23 2.37 11.26
N SER A 238 -7.08 3.31 10.88
CA SER A 238 -7.26 4.52 11.67
C SER A 238 -8.64 5.13 11.52
N LEU A 239 -9.09 5.81 12.56
CA LEU A 239 -10.14 6.80 12.48
C LEU A 239 -9.49 8.12 12.06
N ALA A 240 -9.80 8.60 10.88
CA ALA A 240 -9.44 9.92 10.41
C ALA A 240 -10.55 10.92 10.83
N MET A 241 -10.16 12.11 11.23
CA MET A 241 -11.04 13.12 11.79
C MET A 241 -10.81 14.47 11.10
N ARG A 242 -11.84 15.31 11.00
CA ARG A 242 -11.72 16.69 10.52
C ARG A 242 -10.99 17.52 11.57
N THR A 243 -9.64 17.45 11.58
CA THR A 243 -8.82 18.21 12.55
C THR A 243 -8.88 19.72 12.32
N ASP A 244 -9.47 20.16 11.22
CA ASP A 244 -9.78 21.54 10.87
C ASP A 244 -11.13 22.05 11.38
N LYS A 245 -11.95 21.17 12.02
CA LYS A 245 -13.29 21.49 12.50
C LYS A 245 -13.54 21.01 13.93
N PRO A 246 -14.40 21.71 14.71
CA PRO A 246 -14.90 21.19 15.98
C PRO A 246 -15.67 19.86 15.79
N PRO A 247 -15.59 18.92 16.77
CA PRO A 247 -14.81 19.01 17.99
C PRO A 247 -13.36 18.56 17.82
N PHE A 248 -12.96 18.05 16.63
CA PHE A 248 -11.69 17.38 16.38
C PHE A 248 -10.50 18.33 16.17
N ASN A 249 -10.72 19.64 16.04
CA ASN A 249 -9.66 20.64 16.05
C ASN A 249 -9.02 20.79 17.45
N ASP A 250 -9.68 20.36 18.52
CA ASP A 250 -9.12 20.32 19.87
C ASP A 250 -8.32 19.03 20.09
N VAL A 251 -7.03 19.17 20.38
CA VAL A 251 -6.14 18.04 20.64
C VAL A 251 -6.58 17.19 21.84
N ARG A 252 -7.24 17.80 22.85
CA ARG A 252 -7.77 17.08 24.02
C ARG A 252 -8.83 16.06 23.62
N VAL A 253 -9.68 16.41 22.66
CA VAL A 253 -10.67 15.47 22.10
C VAL A 253 -9.97 14.31 21.40
N ARG A 254 -9.01 14.58 20.52
CA ARG A 254 -8.29 13.51 19.79
C ARG A 254 -7.54 12.56 20.74
N ARG A 255 -6.85 13.11 21.75
CA ARG A 255 -6.19 12.34 22.81
C ARG A 255 -7.18 11.50 23.62
N ALA A 256 -8.34 12.03 23.93
CA ALA A 256 -9.40 11.31 24.64
C ALA A 256 -9.89 10.09 23.85
N LEU A 257 -10.10 10.23 22.52
CA LEU A 257 -10.50 9.11 21.66
C LEU A 257 -9.42 8.01 21.67
N SER A 258 -8.14 8.36 21.63
CA SER A 258 -7.05 7.40 21.67
C SER A 258 -6.95 6.65 23.01
N LEU A 259 -7.11 7.37 24.13
CA LEU A 259 -7.08 6.81 25.50
C LEU A 259 -8.25 5.85 25.79
N ALA A 260 -9.33 5.93 25.01
CA ALA A 260 -10.48 5.05 25.17
C ALA A 260 -10.23 3.61 24.70
N ILE A 261 -9.21 3.37 23.89
CA ILE A 261 -9.00 2.09 23.20
C ILE A 261 -8.02 1.21 23.99
N ASP A 262 -8.50 0.07 24.49
CA ASP A 262 -7.62 -0.97 25.05
C ASP A 262 -6.98 -1.81 23.93
N ARG A 263 -5.86 -1.31 23.41
CA ARG A 263 -5.13 -1.93 22.29
C ARG A 263 -4.59 -3.31 22.65
N LYS A 264 -4.15 -3.51 23.88
CA LYS A 264 -3.63 -4.80 24.34
C LYS A 264 -4.73 -5.86 24.39
N LYS A 265 -5.88 -5.49 24.97
CA LYS A 265 -7.05 -6.36 25.01
C LYS A 265 -7.58 -6.67 23.61
N TRP A 266 -7.65 -5.66 22.74
CA TRP A 266 -8.03 -5.83 21.34
C TRP A 266 -7.15 -6.87 20.63
N VAL A 267 -5.81 -6.74 20.71
CA VAL A 267 -4.88 -7.70 20.09
C VAL A 267 -5.03 -9.09 20.72
N LYS A 268 -5.09 -9.17 22.05
CA LYS A 268 -5.15 -10.44 22.77
C LYS A 268 -6.44 -11.21 22.52
N GLU A 269 -7.60 -10.54 22.63
CA GLU A 269 -8.90 -11.21 22.62
C GLU A 269 -9.54 -11.27 21.22
N TYR A 270 -9.56 -10.13 20.51
CA TYR A 270 -10.19 -10.10 19.18
C TYR A 270 -9.24 -10.58 18.08
N LEU A 271 -7.94 -10.22 18.14
CA LEU A 271 -6.96 -10.68 17.16
C LEU A 271 -6.24 -11.98 17.55
N GLU A 272 -6.61 -12.61 18.67
CA GLU A 272 -6.00 -13.87 19.16
C GLU A 272 -4.46 -13.81 19.23
N GLY A 273 -3.90 -12.65 19.53
CA GLY A 273 -2.46 -12.39 19.50
C GLY A 273 -1.85 -12.27 18.10
N GLN A 274 -2.66 -12.41 17.02
CA GLN A 274 -2.19 -12.30 15.64
C GLN A 274 -2.41 -10.90 15.08
N GLY A 275 -1.85 -9.89 15.72
CA GLY A 275 -1.99 -8.50 15.33
C GLY A 275 -0.94 -7.59 15.93
N PHE A 276 -1.08 -6.31 15.64
CA PHE A 276 -0.23 -5.23 16.12
C PHE A 276 -1.08 -4.25 16.91
N GLU A 277 -0.57 -3.77 18.05
CA GLU A 277 -1.25 -2.75 18.85
C GLU A 277 -1.38 -1.42 18.11
N ASP A 278 -0.64 -1.17 17.15
CA ASP A 278 -0.19 0.00 16.40
C ASP A 278 -0.43 1.36 17.10
N HIS A 279 0.42 2.33 16.78
CA HIS A 279 0.44 3.59 17.49
C HIS A 279 0.90 4.76 16.63
N GLY A 280 0.81 4.65 15.31
CA GLY A 280 1.25 5.77 14.50
C GLY A 280 1.25 5.50 13.00
N PRO A 281 1.68 6.49 12.22
CA PRO A 281 1.60 6.46 10.76
C PRO A 281 2.54 5.44 10.12
N VAL A 282 3.62 5.06 10.80
CA VAL A 282 4.59 4.08 10.31
C VAL A 282 4.11 2.68 10.69
N PRO A 283 3.78 1.80 9.72
CA PRO A 283 3.31 0.44 10.01
C PRO A 283 4.34 -0.38 10.81
N ALA A 284 3.87 -1.23 11.71
CA ALA A 284 4.73 -2.09 12.53
C ALA A 284 5.73 -2.96 11.74
N PRO A 285 5.41 -3.49 10.55
CA PRO A 285 6.38 -4.24 9.76
C PRO A 285 7.56 -3.43 9.22
N MET A 286 7.46 -2.10 9.16
CA MET A 286 8.58 -1.22 8.80
C MET A 286 9.53 -1.00 9.97
N ARG A 287 10.05 -2.08 10.54
CA ARG A 287 10.79 -2.13 11.81
C ARG A 287 11.95 -1.16 11.91
N GLU A 288 12.66 -0.91 10.81
CA GLU A 288 13.78 0.02 10.77
C GLU A 288 13.36 1.49 10.88
N TRP A 289 12.12 1.81 10.50
CA TRP A 289 11.55 3.16 10.55
C TRP A 289 10.61 3.38 11.73
N LYS A 290 9.97 2.31 12.23
CA LYS A 290 9.04 2.38 13.35
C LYS A 290 9.78 2.77 14.63
N LEU A 291 9.27 3.80 15.32
CA LEU A 291 9.76 4.17 16.65
C LEU A 291 9.00 3.36 17.71
N PRO A 292 9.68 2.67 18.62
CA PRO A 292 9.01 1.97 19.73
C PRO A 292 8.17 2.92 20.58
N THR A 293 7.05 2.45 21.13
CA THR A 293 6.13 3.28 21.95
C THR A 293 6.84 3.99 23.09
N LYS A 294 7.77 3.29 23.80
CA LYS A 294 8.55 3.86 24.91
C LYS A 294 9.42 5.07 24.52
N ASP A 295 9.73 5.22 23.23
CA ASP A 295 10.61 6.25 22.70
C ASP A 295 9.83 7.43 22.05
N LEU A 296 8.48 7.39 22.13
CA LEU A 296 7.57 8.46 21.64
C LEU A 296 7.51 9.69 22.55
N GLY A 297 8.23 9.68 23.69
CA GLY A 297 8.19 10.79 24.64
C GLY A 297 6.79 10.98 25.26
N GLU A 298 6.36 12.24 25.41
CA GLU A 298 5.05 12.58 25.99
C GLU A 298 3.87 11.99 25.21
N GLY A 299 4.03 11.76 23.91
CA GLY A 299 3.01 11.15 23.05
C GLY A 299 2.65 9.71 23.46
N ALA A 300 3.58 8.97 24.09
CA ALA A 300 3.35 7.60 24.51
C ALA A 300 2.15 7.46 25.49
N ARG A 301 1.96 8.44 26.37
CA ARG A 301 0.85 8.43 27.35
C ARG A 301 -0.54 8.43 26.73
N TRP A 302 -0.69 8.98 25.53
CA TRP A 302 -1.99 9.06 24.85
C TRP A 302 -2.38 7.74 24.17
N LEU A 303 -1.50 6.76 24.17
CA LEU A 303 -1.72 5.41 23.64
C LEU A 303 -2.09 4.40 24.73
N GLU A 304 -2.01 4.80 26.00
CA GLU A 304 -2.41 3.99 27.13
C GLU A 304 -3.94 3.93 27.24
N TYR A 305 -4.45 2.79 27.68
CA TYR A 305 -5.89 2.67 27.97
C TYR A 305 -6.23 3.38 29.28
N ASN A 306 -6.90 4.52 29.20
CA ASN A 306 -7.30 5.30 30.37
C ASN A 306 -8.62 6.06 30.13
N PRO A 307 -9.79 5.38 30.18
CA PRO A 307 -11.08 6.00 29.94
C PRO A 307 -11.45 7.08 30.98
N ALA A 308 -10.88 7.03 32.18
CA ALA A 308 -11.11 8.07 33.20
C ALA A 308 -10.44 9.39 32.78
N LEU A 309 -9.18 9.34 32.35
CA LEU A 309 -8.48 10.50 31.80
C LEU A 309 -9.14 11.00 30.49
N ALA A 310 -9.59 10.08 29.65
CA ALA A 310 -10.33 10.42 28.42
C ALA A 310 -11.58 11.27 28.71
N LYS A 311 -12.41 10.84 29.67
CA LYS A 311 -13.60 11.62 30.10
C LYS A 311 -13.22 12.99 30.67
N LYS A 312 -12.15 13.06 31.44
CA LYS A 312 -11.65 14.33 31.99
C LYS A 312 -11.26 15.29 30.84
N LEU A 313 -10.50 14.81 29.86
CA LEU A 313 -10.10 15.62 28.70
C LEU A 313 -11.30 16.09 27.86
N LEU A 314 -12.33 15.24 27.68
CA LEU A 314 -13.57 15.62 27.01
C LEU A 314 -14.30 16.72 27.79
N ALA A 315 -14.41 16.60 29.10
CA ALA A 315 -15.06 17.62 29.93
C ALA A 315 -14.31 18.95 29.86
N GLU A 316 -12.95 18.94 29.94
CA GLU A 316 -12.12 20.12 29.79
C GLU A 316 -12.21 20.75 28.39
N ALA A 317 -12.52 19.96 27.35
CA ALA A 317 -12.77 20.41 26.00
C ALA A 317 -14.23 20.91 25.78
N GLY A 318 -15.10 20.89 26.81
CA GLY A 318 -16.48 21.34 26.72
C GLY A 318 -17.51 20.25 26.45
N PHE A 319 -17.10 18.97 26.50
CA PHE A 319 -17.95 17.81 26.24
C PHE A 319 -18.08 16.88 27.46
N PRO A 320 -18.58 17.34 28.61
CA PRO A 320 -18.62 16.52 29.85
C PRO A 320 -19.51 15.27 29.72
N ASN A 321 -20.47 15.29 28.82
CA ASN A 321 -21.37 14.16 28.53
C ASN A 321 -21.03 13.43 27.22
N GLY A 322 -19.87 13.74 26.61
CA GLY A 322 -19.51 13.26 25.30
C GLY A 322 -20.26 13.97 24.16
N PHE A 323 -20.25 13.35 22.98
CA PHE A 323 -20.90 13.89 21.78
C PHE A 323 -21.21 12.77 20.77
N LYS A 324 -21.99 13.10 19.73
CA LYS A 324 -22.25 12.23 18.59
C LYS A 324 -21.46 12.73 17.39
N ALA A 325 -20.94 11.79 16.58
CA ALA A 325 -20.25 12.14 15.33
C ALA A 325 -20.55 11.10 14.24
N LYS A 326 -20.71 11.57 12.99
CA LYS A 326 -20.82 10.70 11.82
C LYS A 326 -19.48 10.06 11.50
N CYS A 327 -19.53 8.76 11.17
CA CYS A 327 -18.37 8.02 10.69
C CYS A 327 -18.70 7.33 9.38
N THR A 328 -18.11 7.80 8.28
CA THR A 328 -18.26 7.17 6.97
C THR A 328 -17.39 5.91 6.88
N HIS A 329 -17.91 4.88 6.21
CA HIS A 329 -17.25 3.60 6.08
C HIS A 329 -17.74 2.85 4.84
N TRP A 330 -16.84 2.08 4.20
CA TRP A 330 -17.22 1.12 3.17
C TRP A 330 -17.13 -0.32 3.72
N PRO A 331 -18.25 -1.03 3.89
CA PRO A 331 -18.27 -2.37 4.51
C PRO A 331 -17.70 -3.48 3.59
N GLY A 332 -17.52 -3.21 2.29
CA GLY A 332 -17.07 -4.20 1.32
C GLY A 332 -15.58 -4.60 1.42
N TYR A 333 -14.81 -4.02 2.36
CA TYR A 333 -13.49 -4.54 2.70
C TYR A 333 -13.54 -5.92 3.40
N GLY A 334 -14.72 -6.30 3.91
CA GLY A 334 -14.97 -7.57 4.53
C GLY A 334 -15.54 -7.47 5.95
N PRO A 335 -16.11 -8.56 6.48
CA PRO A 335 -16.77 -8.57 7.78
C PRO A 335 -15.84 -8.14 8.91
N GLU A 336 -14.57 -8.52 8.85
CA GLU A 336 -13.59 -8.15 9.89
C GLU A 336 -13.41 -6.62 10.01
N TYR A 337 -13.58 -5.87 8.92
CA TYR A 337 -13.54 -4.41 8.97
C TYR A 337 -14.77 -3.80 9.63
N VAL A 338 -15.93 -4.43 9.46
CA VAL A 338 -17.17 -4.01 10.13
C VAL A 338 -17.05 -4.28 11.63
N GLU A 339 -16.63 -5.47 12.02
CA GLU A 339 -16.41 -5.89 13.42
C GLU A 339 -15.40 -4.98 14.13
N GLU A 340 -14.28 -4.64 13.46
CA GLU A 340 -13.26 -3.72 14.01
C GLU A 340 -13.83 -2.31 14.24
N LEU A 341 -14.72 -1.82 13.35
CA LEU A 341 -15.40 -0.54 13.53
C LEU A 341 -16.43 -0.59 14.68
N GLU A 342 -17.16 -1.69 14.81
CA GLU A 342 -18.07 -1.93 15.92
C GLU A 342 -17.32 -1.96 17.26
N LEU A 343 -16.17 -2.62 17.30
CA LEU A 343 -15.32 -2.67 18.49
C LEU A 343 -14.76 -1.28 18.84
N LEU A 344 -14.34 -0.49 17.85
CA LEU A 344 -13.96 0.92 18.07
C LEU A 344 -15.13 1.72 18.65
N THR A 345 -16.31 1.58 18.07
CA THR A 345 -17.55 2.27 18.54
C THR A 345 -17.87 1.88 19.98
N PHE A 346 -17.72 0.59 20.33
CA PHE A 346 -17.89 0.12 21.71
C PHE A 346 -16.95 0.84 22.69
N TYR A 347 -15.67 0.95 22.36
CA TYR A 347 -14.69 1.65 23.22
C TYR A 347 -15.02 3.14 23.36
N LEU A 348 -15.32 3.83 22.27
CA LEU A 348 -15.64 5.26 22.30
C LEU A 348 -16.90 5.57 23.07
N LYS A 349 -17.91 4.69 23.02
CA LYS A 349 -19.15 4.82 23.79
C LYS A 349 -18.92 4.82 25.30
N GLN A 350 -17.89 4.15 25.79
CA GLN A 350 -17.54 4.13 27.23
C GLN A 350 -17.14 5.52 27.76
N ILE A 351 -16.67 6.39 26.88
CA ILE A 351 -16.31 7.78 27.22
C ILE A 351 -17.39 8.80 26.79
N GLY A 352 -18.58 8.32 26.36
CA GLY A 352 -19.69 9.16 25.94
C GLY A 352 -19.64 9.58 24.45
N VAL A 353 -18.72 9.08 23.66
CA VAL A 353 -18.64 9.40 22.23
C VAL A 353 -19.37 8.32 21.41
N GLU A 354 -20.40 8.72 20.67
CA GLU A 354 -21.23 7.83 19.86
C GLU A 354 -20.94 8.06 18.36
N LEU A 355 -20.35 7.07 17.69
CA LEU A 355 -20.18 7.10 16.25
C LEU A 355 -21.46 6.65 15.53
N GLN A 356 -22.02 7.53 14.70
CA GLN A 356 -23.13 7.25 13.80
C GLN A 356 -22.56 6.73 12.47
N ILE A 357 -22.61 5.42 12.28
CA ILE A 357 -22.00 4.77 11.12
C ILE A 357 -22.83 5.06 9.86
N VAL A 358 -22.16 5.58 8.82
CA VAL A 358 -22.72 5.86 7.51
C VAL A 358 -22.00 4.97 6.48
N ASN A 359 -22.70 3.93 6.02
CA ASN A 359 -22.19 3.05 4.98
C ASN A 359 -22.23 3.76 3.62
N GLU A 360 -21.12 3.73 2.90
CA GLU A 360 -20.98 4.29 1.57
C GLU A 360 -20.85 3.18 0.51
N GLU A 361 -21.28 3.48 -0.72
CA GLU A 361 -20.96 2.67 -1.89
C GLU A 361 -19.47 2.88 -2.26
N TYR A 362 -18.81 1.85 -2.85
CA TYR A 362 -17.38 1.86 -3.12
C TYR A 362 -16.90 3.08 -3.92
N GLY A 363 -17.61 3.40 -4.99
CA GLY A 363 -17.22 4.51 -5.86
C GLY A 363 -17.30 5.87 -5.15
N ASN A 364 -18.29 6.06 -4.30
CA ASN A 364 -18.45 7.27 -3.48
C ASN A 364 -17.38 7.34 -2.40
N TYR A 365 -17.14 6.22 -1.69
CA TYR A 365 -16.09 6.12 -0.68
C TYR A 365 -14.70 6.47 -1.25
N ILE A 366 -14.29 5.85 -2.37
CA ILE A 366 -12.96 6.05 -2.96
C ILE A 366 -12.75 7.47 -3.51
N ARG A 367 -13.78 8.08 -4.09
CA ARG A 367 -13.70 9.47 -4.61
C ARG A 367 -14.01 10.54 -3.57
N GLY A 368 -14.62 10.12 -2.46
CA GLY A 368 -15.08 10.96 -1.36
C GLY A 368 -14.27 10.75 -0.07
N SER A 369 -14.81 9.96 0.84
CA SER A 369 -14.30 9.80 2.21
C SER A 369 -12.87 9.29 2.27
N PHE A 370 -12.47 8.42 1.34
CA PHE A 370 -11.09 7.95 1.24
C PHE A 370 -10.08 9.09 0.90
N LEU A 371 -10.53 10.16 0.29
CA LEU A 371 -9.74 11.36 -0.03
C LEU A 371 -10.07 12.55 0.90
N GLY A 372 -10.59 12.31 2.09
CA GLY A 372 -10.87 13.34 3.08
C GLY A 372 -12.16 14.13 2.84
N LYS A 373 -12.99 13.78 1.86
CA LYS A 373 -14.26 14.48 1.58
C LYS A 373 -15.39 13.88 2.40
N TYR A 374 -15.36 14.10 3.69
CA TYR A 374 -16.39 13.69 4.66
C TYR A 374 -16.62 14.82 5.67
N ASP A 375 -17.70 14.76 6.45
CA ASP A 375 -18.09 15.86 7.33
C ASP A 375 -17.32 15.89 8.66
N GLU A 376 -17.19 14.72 9.35
CA GLU A 376 -16.68 14.64 10.72
C GLU A 376 -15.57 13.60 10.86
N THR A 377 -15.86 12.32 10.59
CA THR A 377 -14.88 11.22 10.67
C THR A 377 -15.07 10.20 9.54
N THR A 378 -14.01 9.47 9.25
CA THR A 378 -14.04 8.27 8.42
C THR A 378 -13.12 7.20 8.99
N TRP A 379 -13.50 5.92 8.86
CA TRP A 379 -12.68 4.81 9.32
C TRP A 379 -12.35 3.84 8.17
N GLY A 380 -11.15 3.32 8.17
CA GLY A 380 -10.72 2.34 7.18
C GLY A 380 -9.22 2.18 7.08
N PRO A 381 -8.76 1.35 6.13
CA PRO A 381 -7.34 1.10 5.93
C PRO A 381 -6.64 2.27 5.23
N SER A 382 -5.35 2.40 5.45
CA SER A 382 -4.49 3.22 4.60
C SER A 382 -4.24 2.55 3.24
N SER A 383 -3.76 3.31 2.26
CA SER A 383 -3.04 2.72 1.12
C SER A 383 -1.78 2.02 1.60
N ILE A 384 -1.27 1.07 0.82
CA ILE A 384 -0.05 0.33 1.11
C ILE A 384 1.09 0.96 0.32
N PHE A 385 2.18 1.26 1.02
CA PHE A 385 3.44 1.71 0.43
C PHE A 385 4.56 0.82 0.95
N THR A 386 5.57 0.59 0.15
CA THR A 386 6.76 -0.17 0.56
C THR A 386 7.83 0.74 1.13
N GLU A 387 7.65 2.07 1.02
CA GLU A 387 8.52 3.13 1.49
C GLU A 387 7.80 4.00 2.53
N VAL A 388 8.50 4.35 3.61
CA VAL A 388 7.94 5.08 4.76
C VAL A 388 7.42 6.46 4.41
N ASP A 389 8.04 7.15 3.45
CA ASP A 389 7.58 8.45 2.96
C ASP A 389 6.15 8.41 2.43
N GLY A 390 5.76 7.27 1.82
CA GLY A 390 4.41 7.06 1.35
C GLY A 390 3.35 7.20 2.43
N TYR A 391 3.65 6.78 3.65
CA TYR A 391 2.75 6.95 4.81
C TYR A 391 2.85 8.35 5.42
N LEU A 392 4.06 8.88 5.57
CA LEU A 392 4.27 10.14 6.24
C LEU A 392 3.80 11.32 5.40
N TYR A 393 4.31 11.42 4.19
CA TYR A 393 4.06 12.58 3.34
C TYR A 393 2.61 12.63 2.83
N ASN A 394 2.11 11.51 2.30
CA ASN A 394 0.77 11.52 1.70
C ASN A 394 -0.35 11.72 2.73
N PHE A 395 -0.19 11.23 3.96
CA PHE A 395 -1.26 11.30 4.96
C PHE A 395 -1.12 12.48 5.92
N LEU A 396 0.08 13.05 6.09
CA LEU A 396 0.32 14.08 7.10
C LEU A 396 0.67 15.45 6.53
N LYS A 397 1.20 15.52 5.29
CA LYS A 397 1.60 16.81 4.69
C LYS A 397 0.37 17.64 4.32
N THR A 398 0.38 18.91 4.73
CA THR A 398 -0.64 19.89 4.36
C THR A 398 -0.87 19.92 2.85
N GLY A 399 -2.14 19.86 2.44
CA GLY A 399 -2.57 19.95 1.05
C GLY A 399 -2.41 18.69 0.21
N GLN A 400 -1.89 17.57 0.77
CA GLN A 400 -1.84 16.31 0.02
C GLN A 400 -3.24 15.69 -0.14
N PRO A 401 -3.56 15.13 -1.33
CA PRO A 401 -4.89 14.55 -1.60
C PRO A 401 -5.30 13.42 -0.65
N ASN A 402 -4.32 12.70 -0.08
CA ASN A 402 -4.55 11.60 0.85
C ASN A 402 -4.49 12.03 2.33
N ASN A 403 -4.32 13.31 2.63
CA ASN A 403 -4.36 13.84 3.99
C ASN A 403 -5.80 13.85 4.50
N ARG A 404 -6.29 12.68 4.89
CA ARG A 404 -7.70 12.45 5.27
C ARG A 404 -8.13 13.24 6.48
N SER A 405 -7.22 13.41 7.45
CA SER A 405 -7.50 14.14 8.68
C SER A 405 -7.39 15.66 8.54
N HIS A 406 -7.16 16.18 7.33
CA HIS A 406 -6.99 17.63 7.10
C HIS A 406 -5.92 18.26 8.00
N VAL A 407 -4.83 17.53 8.20
CA VAL A 407 -3.68 18.02 8.98
C VAL A 407 -3.13 19.26 8.32
N SER A 408 -2.96 20.33 9.11
CA SER A 408 -2.32 21.58 8.70
C SER A 408 -1.41 22.03 9.83
N ASP A 409 -0.13 21.66 9.73
CA ASP A 409 0.88 21.90 10.77
C ASP A 409 2.22 22.24 10.11
N THR A 410 2.61 23.51 10.20
CA THR A 410 3.84 24.03 9.59
C THR A 410 5.10 23.35 10.15
N LYS A 411 5.11 23.03 11.46
CA LYS A 411 6.26 22.33 12.08
C LYS A 411 6.39 20.91 11.52
N LEU A 412 5.30 20.20 11.40
CA LEU A 412 5.26 18.88 10.81
C LEU A 412 5.64 18.92 9.33
N ASP A 413 5.14 19.89 8.60
CA ASP A 413 5.45 20.09 7.19
C ASP A 413 6.95 20.25 6.92
N VAL A 414 7.65 21.03 7.76
CA VAL A 414 9.11 21.19 7.68
C VAL A 414 9.83 19.86 7.89
N MET A 415 9.41 19.06 8.87
CA MET A 415 10.00 17.73 9.11
C MET A 415 9.72 16.75 7.97
N LEU A 416 8.50 16.77 7.42
CA LEU A 416 8.11 15.94 6.28
C LEU A 416 8.94 16.25 5.02
N ASP A 417 9.20 17.52 4.75
CA ASP A 417 10.07 17.93 3.64
C ASP A 417 11.54 17.57 3.91
N ALA A 418 12.02 17.78 5.14
CA ALA A 418 13.39 17.48 5.51
C ALA A 418 13.76 16.00 5.38
N GLN A 419 12.89 15.08 5.86
CA GLN A 419 13.16 13.64 5.78
C GLN A 419 13.34 13.15 4.34
N ARG A 420 12.70 13.79 3.38
CA ARG A 420 12.84 13.47 1.95
C ARG A 420 14.22 13.79 1.40
N ARG A 421 14.87 14.84 1.92
CA ARG A 421 16.17 15.35 1.44
C ARG A 421 17.37 14.61 2.03
N TYR A 422 17.23 13.96 3.17
CA TYR A 422 18.33 13.24 3.80
C TYR A 422 18.61 11.90 3.13
N ILE A 423 19.66 11.85 2.30
CA ILE A 423 20.12 10.59 1.65
C ILE A 423 20.71 9.63 2.67
N ALA A 424 21.43 10.15 3.69
CA ALA A 424 21.97 9.32 4.77
C ALA A 424 20.84 8.79 5.65
N LYS A 425 20.67 7.46 5.68
CA LYS A 425 19.60 6.75 6.39
C LYS A 425 19.53 7.14 7.88
N SER A 426 20.68 7.29 8.55
CA SER A 426 20.72 7.65 9.98
C SER A 426 20.17 9.05 10.24
N SER A 427 20.49 10.02 9.41
CA SER A 427 19.97 11.39 9.50
C SER A 427 18.47 11.41 9.19
N ARG A 428 18.05 10.70 8.15
CA ARG A 428 16.65 10.55 7.78
C ARG A 428 15.83 9.92 8.91
N LYS A 429 16.36 8.85 9.54
CA LYS A 429 15.71 8.15 10.66
C LYS A 429 15.43 9.08 11.83
N LYS A 430 16.35 9.96 12.19
CA LYS A 430 16.16 10.94 13.28
C LYS A 430 14.94 11.83 13.02
N VAL A 431 14.82 12.37 11.80
CA VAL A 431 13.67 13.22 11.45
C VAL A 431 12.37 12.41 11.43
N ILE A 432 12.39 11.17 10.93
CA ILE A 432 11.23 10.28 10.94
C ILE A 432 10.81 9.94 12.39
N ASP A 433 11.76 9.80 13.29
CA ASP A 433 11.47 9.59 14.73
C ASP A 433 10.80 10.83 15.34
N ASP A 434 11.27 12.02 14.99
CA ASP A 434 10.68 13.28 15.47
C ASP A 434 9.26 13.49 14.90
N ILE A 435 9.01 13.10 13.64
CA ILE A 435 7.67 13.08 13.05
C ILE A 435 6.74 12.17 13.86
N GLN A 436 7.19 10.95 14.20
CA GLN A 436 6.39 9.99 14.97
C GLN A 436 6.10 10.50 16.40
N ARG A 437 7.08 11.14 17.06
CA ARG A 437 6.84 11.78 18.38
C ARG A 437 5.82 12.90 18.29
N HIS A 438 5.95 13.77 17.29
CA HIS A 438 5.05 14.87 17.08
C HIS A 438 3.63 14.41 16.79
N GLU A 439 3.48 13.42 15.89
CA GLU A 439 2.18 12.84 15.54
C GLU A 439 1.53 12.16 16.76
N ALA A 440 2.29 11.39 17.53
CA ALA A 440 1.82 10.74 18.75
C ALA A 440 1.33 11.74 19.81
N ASP A 441 1.95 12.92 19.89
CA ASP A 441 1.47 13.98 20.78
C ASP A 441 0.21 14.68 20.24
N GLN A 442 0.13 14.94 18.94
CA GLN A 442 -0.97 15.66 18.30
C GLN A 442 -2.20 14.79 17.99
N MET A 443 -2.03 13.45 17.89
CA MET A 443 -3.12 12.51 17.58
C MET A 443 -3.97 12.94 16.39
N TYR A 444 -3.34 13.24 15.25
CA TYR A 444 -4.08 13.62 14.04
C TYR A 444 -4.96 12.50 13.50
N TYR A 445 -4.55 11.27 13.74
CA TYR A 445 -5.31 10.04 13.51
C TYR A 445 -5.42 9.24 14.79
N VAL A 446 -6.52 8.57 15.02
CA VAL A 446 -6.63 7.56 16.08
C VAL A 446 -6.36 6.20 15.46
N TYR A 447 -5.16 5.69 15.67
CA TYR A 447 -4.75 4.37 15.16
C TYR A 447 -5.35 3.26 16.01
N THR A 448 -5.92 2.27 15.31
CA THR A 448 -6.49 1.07 15.93
C THR A 448 -5.57 -0.12 15.69
N PRO A 449 -5.59 -1.13 16.58
CA PRO A 449 -4.92 -2.41 16.31
C PRO A 449 -5.37 -2.99 14.98
N TYR A 450 -4.48 -3.69 14.30
CA TYR A 450 -4.81 -4.37 13.05
C TYR A 450 -4.15 -5.76 12.97
N PRO A 451 -4.79 -6.71 12.26
CA PRO A 451 -4.32 -8.09 12.22
C PRO A 451 -3.06 -8.24 11.37
N LYS A 452 -2.29 -9.28 11.66
CA LYS A 452 -1.46 -9.92 10.65
C LYS A 452 -2.35 -10.46 9.55
N ASN A 453 -1.84 -10.45 8.33
CA ASN A 453 -2.55 -11.06 7.22
C ASN A 453 -2.37 -12.58 7.24
N LEU A 454 -3.35 -13.30 6.72
CA LEU A 454 -3.30 -14.74 6.56
C LEU A 454 -3.16 -15.07 5.08
N ALA A 455 -2.17 -15.92 4.74
CA ALA A 455 -2.00 -16.47 3.42
C ALA A 455 -2.05 -17.98 3.47
N SER A 456 -2.60 -18.58 2.41
CA SER A 456 -2.58 -20.00 2.15
C SER A 456 -2.47 -20.22 0.64
N TRP A 457 -1.98 -21.36 0.24
CA TRP A 457 -1.87 -21.78 -1.16
C TRP A 457 -1.92 -23.31 -1.24
N THR A 458 -2.14 -23.84 -2.43
CA THR A 458 -2.16 -25.29 -2.60
C THR A 458 -0.77 -25.89 -2.41
N PRO A 459 -0.63 -27.12 -1.92
CA PRO A 459 0.65 -27.73 -1.57
C PRO A 459 1.59 -27.96 -2.77
N TRP A 460 1.05 -28.00 -3.99
CA TRP A 460 1.81 -28.13 -5.22
C TRP A 460 2.37 -26.80 -5.74
N VAL A 461 1.96 -25.64 -5.22
CA VAL A 461 2.59 -24.34 -5.51
C VAL A 461 3.91 -24.26 -4.77
N LYS A 462 4.99 -24.12 -5.52
CA LYS A 462 6.37 -24.06 -5.02
C LYS A 462 6.98 -22.66 -5.24
N ASN A 463 7.93 -22.33 -4.38
CA ASN A 463 8.67 -21.06 -4.41
C ASN A 463 7.79 -19.80 -4.26
N TYR A 464 6.59 -19.96 -3.74
CA TYR A 464 5.69 -18.84 -3.44
C TYR A 464 5.97 -18.26 -2.05
N GLN A 465 5.95 -16.94 -1.97
CA GLN A 465 6.01 -16.17 -0.72
C GLN A 465 5.01 -15.03 -0.78
N PRO A 466 4.10 -14.88 0.20
CA PRO A 466 3.28 -13.69 0.31
C PRO A 466 4.12 -12.41 0.36
N LYS A 467 3.70 -11.35 -0.31
CA LYS A 467 4.45 -10.08 -0.39
C LYS A 467 3.51 -8.88 -0.27
N ASN A 468 3.96 -7.84 0.40
CA ASN A 468 3.24 -6.57 0.53
C ASN A 468 3.32 -5.68 -0.73
N SER A 469 4.17 -5.98 -1.70
CA SER A 469 4.25 -5.22 -2.94
C SER A 469 3.11 -5.58 -3.89
N PHE A 470 2.82 -4.69 -4.84
CA PHE A 470 1.81 -4.90 -5.88
C PHE A 470 2.35 -5.59 -7.14
N ASP A 471 3.65 -5.87 -7.21
CA ASP A 471 4.27 -6.53 -8.36
C ASP A 471 4.05 -8.04 -8.32
N ARG A 472 2.91 -8.48 -8.84
CA ARG A 472 2.55 -9.90 -8.93
C ARG A 472 3.30 -10.61 -10.05
N GLY A 473 3.66 -9.89 -11.10
CA GLY A 473 4.50 -10.42 -12.17
C GLY A 473 5.84 -10.91 -11.65
N ALA A 474 6.58 -10.05 -10.94
CA ALA A 474 7.84 -10.41 -10.31
C ALA A 474 7.69 -11.49 -9.22
N GLN A 475 6.55 -11.53 -8.53
CA GLN A 475 6.29 -12.57 -7.53
C GLN A 475 6.07 -13.94 -8.18
N LEU A 476 5.31 -14.02 -9.27
CA LEU A 476 4.93 -15.28 -9.91
C LEU A 476 5.94 -15.75 -10.96
N GLU A 477 6.85 -14.90 -11.45
CA GLU A 477 7.86 -15.33 -12.43
C GLU A 477 8.75 -16.49 -11.94
N VAL A 478 8.95 -16.60 -10.61
CA VAL A 478 9.77 -17.62 -9.96
C VAL A 478 8.98 -18.78 -9.35
N VAL A 479 7.66 -18.76 -9.47
CA VAL A 479 6.77 -19.80 -8.95
C VAL A 479 6.61 -20.93 -9.96
N TRP A 480 6.52 -22.18 -9.48
CA TRP A 480 6.18 -23.34 -10.32
C TRP A 480 5.16 -24.25 -9.64
N ILE A 481 4.56 -25.12 -10.42
CA ILE A 481 3.59 -26.12 -9.96
C ILE A 481 4.24 -27.50 -10.02
N GLU A 482 4.16 -28.25 -8.92
CA GLU A 482 4.64 -29.62 -8.81
C GLU A 482 3.42 -30.51 -8.48
N LYS A 483 2.79 -31.07 -9.52
CA LYS A 483 1.66 -32.02 -9.43
C LYS A 483 2.11 -33.44 -9.70
#